data_5022d93ec071f2d9094f351f4943f787
#
_entry.id   5022d93ec071f2d9094f351f4943f787
#
_cell.length_a   1.000
_cell.length_b   1.000
_cell.length_c   1.000
_cell.angle_alpha   90.00
_cell.angle_beta   90.00
_cell.angle_gamma   90.00
#
_symmetry.space_group_name_H-M   'P 1'
#
loop_
_entity.id
_entity.type
_entity.pdbx_description
1 polymer ?
#
loop_
_entity_poly.entity_id
_entity_poly.type
_entity_poly.pdbx_seq_one_letter_code
_entity_poly.pdbx_strand_id
1 'polypeptide(L)'
;LHYKLKNYRLLAMKQLNDKNIITIGDKDTSSAVLFWFHGYGANNWSFEPSMKMLNLMLDDRLYIVIPNAPEEDGKRSWYPLPKVEKDKSITEDYDGLLNAHKIVDSLIEIYGCGKEIIVGGFSQGAALSLSYQFEKSTKIKACIALSGYMPNADDYRDKTSQDAKIFIAHGKSDNVITFESYEKTIDFLQTRCRNIHKYVDDFGHTITKEVTAEMTDWISRLI
;
A
#
# COMPACT_ATOMS: atom_id res chain seq x y z
N LEU A 1 -23.29 -11.27 -12.69
CA LEU A 1 -22.03 -11.16 -11.90
C LEU A 1 -20.79 -11.39 -12.76
N HIS A 2 -20.73 -12.51 -13.51
CA HIS A 2 -19.56 -12.87 -14.36
C HIS A 2 -19.24 -11.85 -15.46
N TYR A 3 -20.25 -11.20 -16.04
CA TYR A 3 -20.08 -10.18 -17.10
C TYR A 3 -19.52 -8.85 -16.56
N LYS A 4 -19.93 -8.44 -15.36
CA LYS A 4 -19.37 -7.27 -14.67
C LYS A 4 -17.90 -7.51 -14.26
N LEU A 5 -17.57 -8.69 -13.75
CA LEU A 5 -16.19 -9.08 -13.38
C LEU A 5 -15.24 -9.06 -14.59
N LYS A 6 -15.70 -9.53 -15.75
CA LYS A 6 -14.91 -9.52 -17.00
C LYS A 6 -14.67 -8.10 -17.52
N ASN A 7 -15.64 -7.18 -17.36
CA ASN A 7 -15.49 -5.79 -17.75
C ASN A 7 -14.57 -5.00 -16.82
N TYR A 8 -14.58 -5.25 -15.50
CA TYR A 8 -13.64 -4.63 -14.56
C TYR A 8 -12.20 -5.11 -14.81
N ARG A 9 -12.01 -6.41 -15.07
CA ARG A 9 -10.69 -6.97 -15.44
C ARG A 9 -10.16 -6.36 -16.74
N LEU A 10 -11.02 -6.17 -17.75
CA LEU A 10 -10.65 -5.52 -19.01
C LEU A 10 -10.36 -4.02 -18.83
N LEU A 11 -11.09 -3.33 -17.95
CA LEU A 11 -10.86 -1.91 -17.62
C LEU A 11 -9.56 -1.73 -16.86
N ALA A 12 -9.31 -2.56 -15.84
CA ALA A 12 -8.06 -2.60 -15.11
C ALA A 12 -6.88 -2.89 -16.05
N MET A 13 -6.99 -3.88 -16.93
CA MET A 13 -5.95 -4.21 -17.92
C MET A 13 -5.75 -3.11 -18.97
N LYS A 14 -6.78 -2.35 -19.37
CA LYS A 14 -6.63 -1.19 -20.25
C LYS A 14 -5.97 0.00 -19.54
N GLN A 15 -6.14 0.13 -18.24
CA GLN A 15 -5.50 1.17 -17.43
C GLN A 15 -4.06 0.79 -17.02
N LEU A 16 -3.75 -0.51 -16.95
CA LEU A 16 -2.42 -1.08 -16.68
C LEU A 16 -1.61 -1.23 -17.99
N ASN A 17 -1.60 -0.23 -18.85
CA ASN A 17 -0.66 -0.24 -19.99
C ASN A 17 0.75 0.11 -19.46
N ASP A 18 1.79 -0.36 -20.17
CA ASP A 18 3.19 -0.19 -19.79
C ASP A 18 3.60 1.28 -19.53
N LYS A 19 2.85 2.25 -20.06
CA LYS A 19 3.09 3.69 -19.83
C LYS A 19 2.66 4.17 -18.43
N ASN A 20 1.85 3.38 -17.72
CA ASN A 20 1.32 3.71 -16.40
C ASN A 20 2.02 2.96 -15.26
N ILE A 21 3.08 2.22 -15.57
CA ILE A 21 3.81 1.43 -14.58
C ILE A 21 5.30 1.70 -14.72
N ILE A 22 5.95 2.02 -13.60
CA ILE A 22 7.41 2.07 -13.51
C ILE A 22 7.87 0.79 -12.84
N THR A 23 8.93 0.18 -13.38
CA THR A 23 9.60 -0.97 -12.78
C THR A 23 11.05 -0.64 -12.51
N ILE A 24 11.59 -1.09 -11.37
CA ILE A 24 12.97 -0.87 -10.93
C ILE A 24 13.56 -2.22 -10.51
N GLY A 25 14.81 -2.46 -10.83
CA GLY A 25 15.49 -3.74 -10.57
C GLY A 25 15.21 -4.78 -11.62
N ASP A 26 15.81 -5.95 -11.45
CA ASP A 26 15.70 -7.07 -12.38
C ASP A 26 14.79 -8.17 -11.77
N LYS A 27 13.72 -8.49 -12.49
CA LYS A 27 12.76 -9.52 -12.08
C LYS A 27 13.37 -10.91 -11.92
N ASP A 28 14.46 -11.22 -12.62
CA ASP A 28 15.06 -12.56 -12.63
C ASP A 28 16.02 -12.74 -11.44
N THR A 29 16.75 -11.70 -11.06
CA THR A 29 17.78 -11.75 -10.00
C THR A 29 17.28 -11.31 -8.62
N SER A 30 16.19 -10.52 -8.54
CA SER A 30 15.65 -10.03 -7.27
C SER A 30 15.14 -11.14 -6.34
N SER A 31 15.23 -10.92 -5.03
CA SER A 31 14.74 -11.85 -3.99
C SER A 31 13.23 -11.76 -3.76
N ALA A 32 12.65 -10.56 -3.92
CA ALA A 32 11.24 -10.30 -3.70
C ALA A 32 10.71 -9.22 -4.65
N VAL A 33 9.38 -9.12 -4.76
CA VAL A 33 8.70 -8.06 -5.50
C VAL A 33 8.02 -7.12 -4.52
N LEU A 34 8.34 -5.82 -4.64
CA LEU A 34 7.66 -4.75 -3.91
C LEU A 34 6.68 -4.03 -4.84
N PHE A 35 5.39 -4.07 -4.54
CA PHE A 35 4.38 -3.22 -5.15
C PHE A 35 4.22 -1.97 -4.32
N TRP A 36 4.48 -0.79 -4.92
CA TRP A 36 4.43 0.48 -4.22
C TRP A 36 3.29 1.36 -4.72
N PHE A 37 2.36 1.72 -3.84
CA PHE A 37 1.17 2.49 -4.16
C PHE A 37 1.30 3.93 -3.66
N HIS A 38 1.11 4.90 -4.57
CA HIS A 38 1.17 6.33 -4.26
C HIS A 38 -0.08 6.83 -3.52
N GLY A 39 0.00 8.01 -2.91
CA GLY A 39 -1.13 8.68 -2.27
C GLY A 39 -2.13 9.27 -3.27
N TYR A 40 -3.31 9.68 -2.76
CA TYR A 40 -4.34 10.35 -3.54
C TYR A 40 -3.78 11.58 -4.29
N GLY A 41 -4.12 11.72 -5.56
CA GLY A 41 -3.70 12.82 -6.43
C GLY A 41 -2.23 12.81 -6.86
N ALA A 42 -1.41 11.89 -6.32
CA ALA A 42 -0.02 11.69 -6.72
C ALA A 42 0.11 10.78 -7.95
N ASN A 43 1.31 10.36 -8.28
CA ASN A 43 1.60 9.45 -9.38
C ASN A 43 2.86 8.62 -9.08
N ASN A 44 3.15 7.65 -9.95
CA ASN A 44 4.31 6.76 -9.82
C ASN A 44 5.66 7.51 -9.90
N TRP A 45 5.77 8.57 -10.70
CA TRP A 45 6.98 9.36 -10.85
C TRP A 45 7.41 10.06 -9.56
N SER A 46 6.43 10.40 -8.70
CA SER A 46 6.70 11.02 -7.41
C SER A 46 7.54 10.12 -6.49
N PHE A 47 7.46 8.81 -6.67
CA PHE A 47 8.15 7.82 -5.84
C PHE A 47 9.34 7.14 -6.53
N GLU A 48 9.48 7.29 -7.84
CA GLU A 48 10.56 6.63 -8.59
C GLU A 48 11.95 6.92 -8.03
N PRO A 49 12.36 8.18 -7.71
CA PRO A 49 13.70 8.46 -7.18
C PRO A 49 13.95 7.79 -5.84
N SER A 50 12.98 7.85 -4.91
CA SER A 50 13.11 7.24 -3.59
C SER A 50 13.13 5.71 -3.65
N MET A 51 12.38 5.10 -4.55
CA MET A 51 12.36 3.65 -4.74
C MET A 51 13.64 3.15 -5.43
N LYS A 52 14.25 3.93 -6.34
CA LYS A 52 15.57 3.65 -6.88
C LYS A 52 16.65 3.67 -5.79
N MET A 53 16.61 4.69 -4.94
CA MET A 53 17.53 4.79 -3.82
C MET A 53 17.35 3.64 -2.82
N LEU A 54 16.10 3.30 -2.49
CA LEU A 54 15.79 2.16 -1.63
C LEU A 54 16.39 0.86 -2.20
N ASN A 55 16.19 0.58 -3.50
CA ASN A 55 16.68 -0.64 -4.10
C ASN A 55 18.22 -0.70 -4.11
N LEU A 56 18.85 0.43 -4.42
CA LEU A 56 20.32 0.54 -4.35
C LEU A 56 20.85 0.26 -2.93
N MET A 57 20.19 0.77 -1.89
CA MET A 57 20.54 0.51 -0.49
C MET A 57 20.30 -0.94 -0.07
N LEU A 58 19.55 -1.69 -0.84
CA LEU A 58 19.26 -3.12 -0.67
C LEU A 58 20.04 -4.01 -1.66
N ASP A 59 21.13 -3.50 -2.23
CA ASP A 59 21.99 -4.22 -3.20
C ASP A 59 21.18 -4.76 -4.41
N ASP A 60 20.21 -3.97 -4.90
CA ASP A 60 19.31 -4.30 -6.02
C ASP A 60 18.53 -5.62 -5.85
N ARG A 61 18.26 -6.03 -4.59
CA ARG A 61 17.56 -7.27 -4.28
C ARG A 61 16.05 -7.22 -4.46
N LEU A 62 15.46 -6.07 -4.77
CA LEU A 62 14.03 -5.94 -5.05
C LEU A 62 13.74 -5.75 -6.53
N TYR A 63 12.67 -6.39 -7.01
CA TYR A 63 11.95 -5.93 -8.19
C TYR A 63 10.79 -5.05 -7.72
N ILE A 64 10.84 -3.75 -8.02
CA ILE A 64 9.86 -2.79 -7.54
C ILE A 64 8.92 -2.41 -8.68
N VAL A 65 7.62 -2.50 -8.41
CA VAL A 65 6.55 -2.17 -9.36
C VAL A 65 5.76 -0.98 -8.80
N ILE A 66 5.76 0.14 -9.51
CA ILE A 66 5.10 1.38 -9.11
C ILE A 66 4.03 1.73 -10.14
N PRO A 67 2.79 1.27 -9.96
CA PRO A 67 1.70 1.59 -10.87
C PRO A 67 1.11 2.98 -10.59
N ASN A 68 0.45 3.56 -11.58
CA ASN A 68 -0.45 4.68 -11.38
C ASN A 68 -1.85 4.18 -11.02
N ALA A 69 -2.48 4.84 -10.05
CA ALA A 69 -3.90 4.68 -9.80
C ALA A 69 -4.73 5.14 -11.01
N PRO A 70 -5.96 4.63 -11.17
CA PRO A 70 -6.92 5.19 -12.10
C PRO A 70 -7.04 6.71 -11.95
N GLU A 71 -7.28 7.39 -13.06
CA GLU A 71 -7.46 8.83 -13.08
C GLU A 71 -8.91 9.16 -13.44
N GLU A 72 -9.55 9.97 -12.60
CA GLU A 72 -10.88 10.49 -12.80
C GLU A 72 -10.86 12.00 -12.50
N ASP A 73 -11.40 12.81 -13.40
CA ASP A 73 -11.42 14.29 -13.30
C ASP A 73 -10.05 14.92 -13.00
N GLY A 74 -8.99 14.38 -13.62
CA GLY A 74 -7.62 14.86 -13.45
C GLY A 74 -6.96 14.51 -12.12
N LYS A 75 -7.57 13.64 -11.32
CA LYS A 75 -7.00 13.15 -10.05
C LYS A 75 -6.88 11.64 -10.05
N ARG A 76 -5.75 11.15 -9.57
CA ARG A 76 -5.50 9.72 -9.40
C ARG A 76 -5.97 9.25 -8.03
N SER A 77 -6.75 8.19 -8.01
CA SER A 77 -7.27 7.60 -6.78
C SER A 77 -7.38 6.08 -6.92
N TRP A 78 -6.96 5.34 -5.90
CA TRP A 78 -7.13 3.89 -5.86
C TRP A 78 -8.60 3.50 -5.62
N TYR A 79 -9.28 4.26 -4.77
CA TYR A 79 -10.69 4.11 -4.43
C TYR A 79 -11.26 5.46 -3.99
N PRO A 80 -12.59 5.65 -3.99
CA PRO A 80 -13.21 6.91 -3.57
C PRO A 80 -12.75 7.35 -2.17
N LEU A 81 -12.50 8.65 -2.00
CA LEU A 81 -12.16 9.19 -0.69
C LEU A 81 -13.33 9.02 0.29
N PRO A 82 -13.03 8.86 1.60
CA PRO A 82 -14.05 8.84 2.64
C PRO A 82 -14.95 10.08 2.59
N LYS A 83 -16.23 9.88 2.82
CA LYS A 83 -17.21 10.97 2.94
C LYS A 83 -17.38 11.33 4.41
N VAL A 84 -17.34 12.63 4.69
CA VAL A 84 -17.69 13.16 6.01
C VAL A 84 -19.18 13.50 6.00
N GLU A 85 -19.96 12.79 6.80
CA GLU A 85 -21.38 12.97 6.94
C GLU A 85 -21.72 14.24 7.76
N LYS A 86 -23.00 14.65 7.77
CA LYS A 86 -23.44 15.85 8.52
C LYS A 86 -23.21 15.75 10.02
N ASP A 87 -23.27 14.56 10.56
CA ASP A 87 -23.01 14.24 11.99
C ASP A 87 -21.52 14.05 12.31
N LYS A 88 -20.63 14.34 11.34
CA LYS A 88 -19.18 14.15 11.39
C LYS A 88 -18.73 12.69 11.39
N SER A 89 -19.62 11.73 11.20
CA SER A 89 -19.20 10.35 10.92
C SER A 89 -18.49 10.26 9.58
N ILE A 90 -17.58 9.29 9.46
CA ILE A 90 -16.82 9.02 8.25
C ILE A 90 -17.36 7.74 7.63
N THR A 91 -17.82 7.84 6.39
CA THR A 91 -18.25 6.66 5.61
C THR A 91 -17.25 6.40 4.51
N GLU A 92 -16.70 5.21 4.49
CA GLU A 92 -15.76 4.76 3.46
C GLU A 92 -16.47 3.89 2.42
N ASP A 93 -15.97 3.93 1.18
CA ASP A 93 -16.48 3.11 0.09
C ASP A 93 -15.76 1.74 0.08
N TYR A 94 -16.36 0.78 0.80
CA TYR A 94 -15.82 -0.58 0.87
C TYR A 94 -15.82 -1.30 -0.49
N ASP A 95 -16.85 -1.11 -1.31
CA ASP A 95 -16.91 -1.71 -2.66
C ASP A 95 -15.81 -1.13 -3.56
N GLY A 96 -15.57 0.19 -3.47
CA GLY A 96 -14.46 0.86 -4.15
C GLY A 96 -13.11 0.30 -3.73
N LEU A 97 -12.92 0.09 -2.42
CA LEU A 97 -11.70 -0.53 -1.88
C LEU A 97 -11.52 -1.97 -2.40
N LEU A 98 -12.56 -2.80 -2.41
CA LEU A 98 -12.51 -4.14 -2.97
C LEU A 98 -12.21 -4.15 -4.47
N ASN A 99 -12.64 -3.13 -5.22
CA ASN A 99 -12.28 -2.98 -6.62
C ASN A 99 -10.79 -2.62 -6.78
N ALA A 100 -10.24 -1.78 -5.89
CA ALA A 100 -8.80 -1.52 -5.85
C ALA A 100 -7.99 -2.80 -5.55
N HIS A 101 -8.47 -3.67 -4.67
CA HIS A 101 -7.85 -4.99 -4.44
C HIS A 101 -7.77 -5.85 -5.71
N LYS A 102 -8.75 -5.78 -6.61
CA LYS A 102 -8.71 -6.50 -7.90
C LYS A 102 -7.63 -5.95 -8.84
N ILE A 103 -7.33 -4.64 -8.74
CA ILE A 103 -6.20 -4.03 -9.45
C ILE A 103 -4.89 -4.61 -8.91
N VAL A 104 -4.74 -4.70 -7.59
CA VAL A 104 -3.56 -5.30 -6.96
C VAL A 104 -3.42 -6.78 -7.33
N ASP A 105 -4.52 -7.57 -7.32
CA ASP A 105 -4.51 -8.96 -7.78
C ASP A 105 -3.97 -9.08 -9.22
N SER A 106 -4.41 -8.20 -10.13
CA SER A 106 -3.95 -8.19 -11.53
C SER A 106 -2.48 -7.81 -11.67
N LEU A 107 -2.01 -6.84 -10.87
CA LEU A 107 -0.59 -6.46 -10.83
C LEU A 107 0.29 -7.61 -10.36
N ILE A 108 -0.11 -8.31 -9.30
CA ILE A 108 0.61 -9.48 -8.77
C ILE A 108 0.61 -10.62 -9.79
N GLU A 109 -0.49 -10.86 -10.49
CA GLU A 109 -0.57 -11.87 -11.55
C GLU A 109 0.44 -11.59 -12.69
N ILE A 110 0.62 -10.31 -13.07
CA ILE A 110 1.48 -9.91 -14.18
C ILE A 110 2.95 -9.79 -13.77
N TYR A 111 3.22 -9.19 -12.60
CA TYR A 111 4.57 -8.77 -12.19
C TYR A 111 5.14 -9.55 -11.00
N GLY A 112 4.36 -10.42 -10.34
CA GLY A 112 4.78 -11.11 -9.12
C GLY A 112 5.87 -12.17 -9.33
N CYS A 113 6.04 -12.65 -10.56
CA CYS A 113 7.13 -13.56 -10.99
C CYS A 113 7.29 -14.83 -10.12
N GLY A 114 6.26 -15.24 -9.37
CA GLY A 114 6.32 -16.38 -8.45
C GLY A 114 7.20 -16.15 -7.22
N LYS A 115 7.57 -14.90 -6.93
CA LYS A 115 8.42 -14.50 -5.81
C LYS A 115 7.61 -14.11 -4.58
N GLU A 116 8.31 -13.87 -3.48
CA GLU A 116 7.75 -13.28 -2.26
C GLU A 116 7.21 -11.88 -2.53
N ILE A 117 5.99 -11.60 -2.12
CA ILE A 117 5.28 -10.35 -2.40
C ILE A 117 5.30 -9.46 -1.17
N ILE A 118 5.76 -8.22 -1.37
CA ILE A 118 5.65 -7.13 -0.42
C ILE A 118 4.72 -6.08 -1.04
N VAL A 119 3.73 -5.62 -0.28
CA VAL A 119 2.90 -4.50 -0.68
C VAL A 119 3.23 -3.30 0.19
N GLY A 120 3.24 -2.10 -0.38
CA GLY A 120 3.53 -0.92 0.40
C GLY A 120 3.04 0.35 -0.27
N GLY A 121 2.99 1.44 0.49
CA GLY A 121 2.58 2.71 -0.06
C GLY A 121 2.57 3.85 0.95
N PHE A 122 2.15 5.00 0.44
CA PHE A 122 2.04 6.24 1.19
C PHE A 122 0.60 6.74 1.20
N SER A 123 0.11 7.21 2.35
CA SER A 123 -1.23 7.82 2.48
C SER A 123 -2.33 6.85 2.02
N GLN A 124 -3.13 7.18 1.00
CA GLN A 124 -4.14 6.28 0.42
C GLN A 124 -3.54 4.95 -0.06
N GLY A 125 -2.32 4.97 -0.61
CA GLY A 125 -1.61 3.74 -1.00
C GLY A 125 -1.22 2.86 0.19
N ALA A 126 -0.91 3.46 1.34
CA ALA A 126 -0.67 2.74 2.59
C ALA A 126 -1.96 2.09 3.12
N ALA A 127 -3.08 2.81 3.07
CA ALA A 127 -4.39 2.28 3.45
C ALA A 127 -4.81 1.11 2.54
N LEU A 128 -4.60 1.23 1.23
CA LEU A 128 -4.79 0.13 0.28
C LEU A 128 -3.92 -1.08 0.64
N SER A 129 -2.65 -0.87 0.95
CA SER A 129 -1.71 -1.95 1.28
C SER A 129 -2.11 -2.68 2.56
N LEU A 130 -2.51 -1.94 3.61
CA LEU A 130 -2.99 -2.53 4.86
C LEU A 130 -4.26 -3.37 4.64
N SER A 131 -5.29 -2.80 4.00
CA SER A 131 -6.53 -3.54 3.74
C SER A 131 -6.29 -4.78 2.88
N TYR A 132 -5.42 -4.67 1.86
CA TYR A 132 -5.07 -5.79 1.00
C TYR A 132 -4.33 -6.90 1.76
N GLN A 133 -3.43 -6.55 2.70
CA GLN A 133 -2.76 -7.52 3.57
C GLN A 133 -3.78 -8.37 4.35
N PHE A 134 -4.84 -7.76 4.89
CA PHE A 134 -5.88 -8.50 5.62
C PHE A 134 -6.81 -9.29 4.70
N GLU A 135 -7.04 -8.82 3.48
CA GLU A 135 -7.83 -9.54 2.49
C GLU A 135 -7.11 -10.79 1.94
N LYS A 136 -5.78 -10.72 1.80
CA LYS A 136 -4.94 -11.72 1.12
C LYS A 136 -3.79 -12.23 1.99
N SER A 137 -3.96 -12.32 3.29
CA SER A 137 -2.92 -12.57 4.29
C SER A 137 -1.99 -13.75 3.98
N THR A 138 -2.47 -14.77 3.29
CA THR A 138 -1.67 -15.97 2.95
C THR A 138 -0.75 -15.79 1.73
N LYS A 139 -0.92 -14.70 0.97
CA LYS A 139 -0.17 -14.44 -0.26
C LYS A 139 0.88 -13.33 -0.11
N ILE A 140 0.77 -12.53 0.95
CA ILE A 140 1.59 -11.34 1.15
C ILE A 140 2.57 -11.60 2.29
N LYS A 141 3.86 -11.50 1.98
CA LYS A 141 4.94 -11.69 2.96
C LYS A 141 5.04 -10.53 3.95
N ALA A 142 4.89 -9.31 3.46
CA ALA A 142 5.05 -8.12 4.28
C ALA A 142 4.25 -6.93 3.72
N CYS A 143 3.87 -6.01 4.62
CA CYS A 143 3.17 -4.77 4.29
C CYS A 143 3.92 -3.58 4.85
N ILE A 144 4.04 -2.50 4.05
CA ILE A 144 4.67 -1.23 4.43
C ILE A 144 3.61 -0.13 4.34
N ALA A 145 3.31 0.51 5.46
CA ALA A 145 2.30 1.56 5.53
C ALA A 145 2.91 2.87 6.05
N LEU A 146 3.08 3.85 5.16
CA LEU A 146 3.63 5.15 5.51
C LEU A 146 2.55 6.23 5.53
N SER A 147 2.36 6.92 6.65
CA SER A 147 1.36 7.99 6.85
C SER A 147 -0.04 7.60 6.37
N GLY A 148 -0.46 6.37 6.67
CA GLY A 148 -1.76 5.81 6.31
C GLY A 148 -2.57 5.38 7.52
N TYR A 149 -3.67 4.71 7.24
CA TYR A 149 -4.59 4.18 8.28
C TYR A 149 -5.24 2.88 7.80
N MET A 150 -5.86 2.12 8.69
CA MET A 150 -6.65 0.93 8.32
C MET A 150 -8.06 1.36 7.89
N PRO A 151 -8.39 1.32 6.58
CA PRO A 151 -9.71 1.69 6.11
C PRO A 151 -10.72 0.60 6.45
N ASN A 152 -11.97 0.99 6.71
CA ASN A 152 -13.08 0.04 6.98
C ASN A 152 -12.71 -1.05 8.01
N ALA A 153 -12.03 -0.68 9.10
CA ALA A 153 -11.51 -1.62 10.10
C ALA A 153 -12.57 -2.62 10.59
N ASP A 154 -13.83 -2.20 10.64
CA ASP A 154 -14.96 -3.02 11.07
C ASP A 154 -15.24 -4.19 10.13
N ASP A 155 -15.03 -4.02 8.83
CA ASP A 155 -15.23 -5.07 7.81
C ASP A 155 -14.13 -6.16 7.88
N TYR A 156 -13.06 -5.89 8.61
CA TYR A 156 -11.94 -6.81 8.83
C TYR A 156 -11.90 -7.40 10.25
N ARG A 157 -12.97 -7.24 11.06
CA ARG A 157 -12.98 -7.69 12.48
C ARG A 157 -12.64 -9.16 12.66
N ASP A 158 -13.17 -10.01 11.80
CA ASP A 158 -12.98 -11.46 11.86
C ASP A 158 -11.75 -11.95 11.08
N LYS A 159 -11.02 -11.03 10.43
CA LYS A 159 -9.82 -11.37 9.69
C LYS A 159 -8.59 -11.22 10.58
N THR A 160 -7.76 -12.24 10.59
CA THR A 160 -6.47 -12.23 11.29
C THR A 160 -5.34 -12.41 10.28
N SER A 161 -4.23 -11.76 10.55
CA SER A 161 -3.00 -11.88 9.77
C SER A 161 -1.82 -12.06 10.73
N GLN A 162 -1.90 -13.09 11.59
CA GLN A 162 -0.99 -13.26 12.72
C GLN A 162 0.49 -13.30 12.33
N ASP A 163 0.81 -13.89 11.19
CA ASP A 163 2.18 -14.01 10.70
C ASP A 163 2.60 -12.87 9.75
N ALA A 164 1.69 -11.93 9.46
CA ALA A 164 2.00 -10.75 8.66
C ALA A 164 3.11 -9.95 9.32
N LYS A 165 4.08 -9.55 8.51
CA LYS A 165 5.14 -8.62 8.90
C LYS A 165 4.74 -7.24 8.42
N ILE A 166 4.48 -6.32 9.34
CA ILE A 166 4.00 -4.97 9.04
C ILE A 166 5.02 -3.95 9.51
N PHE A 167 5.48 -3.10 8.60
CA PHE A 167 6.15 -1.85 8.90
C PHE A 167 5.15 -0.72 8.80
N ILE A 168 5.00 0.06 9.86
CA ILE A 168 4.12 1.22 9.87
C ILE A 168 4.86 2.44 10.42
N ALA A 169 4.84 3.55 9.67
CA ALA A 169 5.45 4.81 10.10
C ALA A 169 4.45 5.96 10.00
N HIS A 170 4.47 6.86 11.01
CA HIS A 170 3.55 8.00 11.06
C HIS A 170 4.16 9.20 11.78
N GLY A 171 3.89 10.40 11.27
CA GLY A 171 4.29 11.66 11.89
C GLY A 171 3.28 12.14 12.93
N LYS A 172 3.75 12.54 14.12
CA LYS A 172 2.88 13.08 15.16
C LYS A 172 2.20 14.39 14.76
N SER A 173 2.85 15.16 13.87
CA SER A 173 2.36 16.43 13.34
C SER A 173 1.63 16.28 11.99
N ASP A 174 1.22 15.05 11.61
CA ASP A 174 0.46 14.81 10.38
C ASP A 174 -0.96 15.40 10.52
N ASN A 175 -1.27 16.38 9.67
CA ASN A 175 -2.55 17.09 9.66
C ASN A 175 -3.48 16.64 8.50
N VAL A 176 -3.06 15.67 7.70
CA VAL A 176 -3.85 15.06 6.62
C VAL A 176 -4.47 13.75 7.09
N ILE A 177 -3.64 12.81 7.53
CA ILE A 177 -4.07 11.61 8.26
C ILE A 177 -3.63 11.80 9.69
N THR A 178 -4.58 12.06 10.58
CA THR A 178 -4.28 12.46 11.95
C THR A 178 -3.57 11.35 12.74
N PHE A 179 -2.79 11.73 13.73
CA PHE A 179 -2.13 10.76 14.62
C PHE A 179 -3.14 9.85 15.35
N GLU A 180 -4.34 10.35 15.64
CA GLU A 180 -5.45 9.54 16.18
C GLU A 180 -5.85 8.40 15.22
N SER A 181 -5.82 8.64 13.90
CA SER A 181 -6.10 7.59 12.91
C SER A 181 -5.01 6.51 12.90
N TYR A 182 -3.75 6.91 13.13
CA TYR A 182 -2.65 5.97 13.35
C TYR A 182 -2.86 5.15 14.62
N GLU A 183 -3.21 5.76 15.74
CA GLU A 183 -3.43 5.06 17.01
C GLU A 183 -4.55 4.02 16.88
N LYS A 184 -5.70 4.39 16.27
CA LYS A 184 -6.77 3.44 15.95
C LYS A 184 -6.31 2.29 15.06
N THR A 185 -5.43 2.58 14.10
CA THR A 185 -4.84 1.55 13.24
C THR A 185 -3.94 0.61 14.05
N ILE A 186 -3.12 1.13 14.96
CA ILE A 186 -2.28 0.31 15.83
C ILE A 186 -3.12 -0.58 16.74
N ASP A 187 -4.19 -0.06 17.33
CA ASP A 187 -5.10 -0.83 18.17
C ASP A 187 -5.73 -1.99 17.38
N PHE A 188 -6.14 -1.73 16.14
CA PHE A 188 -6.63 -2.77 15.25
C PHE A 188 -5.56 -3.82 14.95
N LEU A 189 -4.34 -3.41 14.59
CA LEU A 189 -3.25 -4.29 14.18
C LEU A 189 -2.77 -5.17 15.34
N GLN A 190 -2.59 -4.62 16.54
CA GLN A 190 -2.03 -5.33 17.71
C GLN A 190 -2.87 -6.53 18.14
N THR A 191 -4.17 -6.51 17.89
CA THR A 191 -5.05 -7.64 18.20
C THR A 191 -5.02 -8.74 17.13
N ARG A 192 -4.40 -8.49 15.96
CA ARG A 192 -4.48 -9.35 14.76
C ARG A 192 -3.14 -9.75 14.17
N CYS A 193 -2.06 -9.03 14.51
CA CYS A 193 -0.72 -9.26 13.98
C CYS A 193 0.29 -9.34 15.13
N ARG A 194 1.26 -10.25 15.01
CA ARG A 194 2.35 -10.41 16.01
C ARG A 194 3.58 -9.59 15.67
N ASN A 195 3.81 -9.33 14.40
CA ASN A 195 5.06 -8.75 13.88
C ASN A 195 4.81 -7.35 13.31
N ILE A 196 4.69 -6.36 14.20
CA ILE A 196 4.48 -4.96 13.84
C ILE A 196 5.72 -4.17 14.21
N HIS A 197 6.42 -3.63 13.22
CA HIS A 197 7.47 -2.65 13.40
C HIS A 197 6.89 -1.25 13.28
N LYS A 198 7.00 -0.45 14.33
CA LYS A 198 6.43 0.90 14.43
C LYS A 198 7.53 1.94 14.44
N TYR A 199 7.40 2.96 13.59
CA TYR A 199 8.25 4.15 13.62
C TYR A 199 7.38 5.40 13.74
N VAL A 200 7.60 6.20 14.77
CA VAL A 200 6.86 7.43 15.04
C VAL A 200 7.83 8.53 15.45
N ASP A 201 7.73 9.70 14.82
CA ASP A 201 8.53 10.86 15.15
C ASP A 201 7.75 12.16 14.87
N ASP A 202 8.34 13.32 15.13
CA ASP A 202 7.70 14.61 14.90
C ASP A 202 7.93 15.11 13.48
N PHE A 203 7.06 14.66 12.57
CA PHE A 203 6.99 15.11 11.18
C PHE A 203 5.53 15.18 10.71
N GLY A 204 5.29 15.91 9.62
CA GLY A 204 3.96 16.04 8.99
C GLY A 204 3.65 14.90 8.02
N HIS A 205 2.72 15.17 7.06
CA HIS A 205 2.31 14.19 6.03
C HIS A 205 3.40 14.02 4.95
N THR A 206 4.48 13.32 5.27
CA THR A 206 5.65 13.14 4.39
C THR A 206 6.43 11.87 4.72
N ILE A 207 7.39 11.52 3.87
CA ILE A 207 8.38 10.46 4.11
C ILE A 207 9.71 11.14 4.37
N THR A 208 10.23 11.01 5.59
CA THR A 208 11.54 11.57 5.94
C THR A 208 12.67 10.60 5.58
N LYS A 209 13.92 11.09 5.62
CA LYS A 209 15.09 10.25 5.41
C LYS A 209 15.26 9.19 6.52
N GLU A 210 14.84 9.52 7.73
CA GLU A 210 14.85 8.62 8.89
C GLU A 210 13.85 7.47 8.68
N VAL A 211 12.61 7.78 8.25
CA VAL A 211 11.62 6.76 7.86
C VAL A 211 12.16 5.86 6.76
N THR A 212 12.83 6.44 5.75
CA THR A 212 13.42 5.66 4.65
C THR A 212 14.52 4.74 5.16
N ALA A 213 15.41 5.22 6.02
CA ALA A 213 16.50 4.43 6.59
C ALA A 213 15.98 3.26 7.43
N GLU A 214 15.00 3.52 8.32
CA GLU A 214 14.40 2.51 9.17
C GLU A 214 13.64 1.45 8.36
N MET A 215 12.90 1.88 7.34
CA MET A 215 12.21 0.99 6.40
C MET A 215 13.19 0.11 5.63
N THR A 216 14.31 0.69 5.16
CA THR A 216 15.36 -0.04 4.43
C THR A 216 15.99 -1.12 5.30
N ASP A 217 16.38 -0.78 6.52
CA ASP A 217 16.93 -1.73 7.48
C ASP A 217 15.93 -2.85 7.81
N TRP A 218 14.66 -2.52 8.00
CA TRP A 218 13.62 -3.51 8.22
C TRP A 218 13.44 -4.45 7.01
N ILE A 219 13.39 -3.93 5.78
CA ILE A 219 13.30 -4.75 4.56
C ILE A 219 14.50 -5.66 4.41
N SER A 220 15.72 -5.16 4.69
CA SER A 220 16.96 -5.93 4.55
C SER A 220 16.98 -7.22 5.37
N ARG A 221 16.23 -7.24 6.48
CA ARG A 221 16.05 -8.41 7.34
C ARG A 221 14.95 -9.37 6.87
N LEU A 222 14.17 -8.96 5.89
CA LEU A 222 13.08 -9.77 5.33
C LEU A 222 13.49 -10.60 4.11
N ILE A 223 14.41 -10.05 3.29
CA ILE A 223 14.75 -10.55 1.95
C ILE A 223 16.17 -11.08 1.89
#